data_5bef18a5219b9cdf7c0525222a8a1539
#
_entry.id   5bef18a5219b9cdf7c0525222a8a1539
#
_cell.length_a   1.000
_cell.length_b   1.000
_cell.length_c   1.000
_cell.angle_alpha   90.00
_cell.angle_beta   90.00
_cell.angle_gamma   90.00
#
_symmetry.space_group_name_H-M   'P 1'
#
loop_
_entity.id
_entity.type
_entity.pdbx_description
1 polymer ?
#
loop_
_entity_poly.entity_id
_entity_poly.type
_entity_poly.pdbx_seq_one_letter_code
_entity_poly.pdbx_strand_id
1 'polypeptide(L)'
;MKRALALVPLFALAACAPAPTWQVVSLRTSEDQPATEASVARVRIDDQRFTGTTGCSDVSGSFEGENTITLENVTLSDPGDCSGWARHTHDQLEHLLTDNRTFQVSHPADFEMILVADSGETLRLMR
;
A
#
# COMPACT_ATOMS: atom_id res chain seq x y z
N MET A 1 47.67 16.49 37.24
CA MET A 1 46.47 17.10 36.67
C MET A 1 45.69 16.08 35.88
N LYS A 2 44.57 15.66 36.40
CA LYS A 2 43.70 14.70 35.72
C LYS A 2 42.77 15.47 34.79
N ARG A 3 42.97 15.34 33.48
CA ARG A 3 42.00 15.82 32.51
C ARG A 3 40.88 14.78 32.43
N ALA A 4 39.70 15.10 32.96
CA ALA A 4 38.51 14.30 32.76
C ALA A 4 38.07 14.50 31.32
N LEU A 5 38.26 13.50 30.46
CA LEU A 5 37.60 13.44 29.18
C LEU A 5 36.13 13.11 29.47
N ALA A 6 35.28 14.13 29.36
CA ALA A 6 33.84 13.90 29.33
C ALA A 6 33.51 13.21 28.01
N LEU A 7 33.29 11.90 28.06
CA LEU A 7 32.63 11.20 26.95
C LEU A 7 31.20 11.73 26.87
N VAL A 8 30.96 12.60 25.94
CA VAL A 8 29.59 12.97 25.54
C VAL A 8 29.03 11.76 24.81
N PRO A 9 28.00 11.08 25.34
CA PRO A 9 27.37 10.02 24.57
C PRO A 9 26.72 10.65 23.34
N LEU A 10 27.24 10.30 22.18
CA LEU A 10 26.56 10.59 20.91
C LEU A 10 25.29 9.75 20.89
N PHE A 11 24.16 10.32 21.31
CA PHE A 11 22.87 9.73 21.02
C PHE A 11 22.65 9.91 19.52
N ALA A 12 22.92 8.84 18.76
CA ALA A 12 22.42 8.75 17.41
C ALA A 12 20.90 8.76 17.53
N LEU A 13 20.29 9.90 17.30
CA LEU A 13 18.87 9.99 17.01
C LEU A 13 18.66 9.21 15.72
N ALA A 14 18.32 7.93 15.85
CA ALA A 14 17.75 7.20 14.74
C ALA A 14 16.44 7.91 14.39
N ALA A 15 16.50 8.80 13.40
CA ALA A 15 15.29 9.36 12.83
C ALA A 15 14.53 8.19 12.21
N CYS A 16 13.50 7.71 12.90
CA CYS A 16 12.52 6.81 12.30
C CYS A 16 11.83 7.61 11.21
N ALA A 17 12.28 7.44 9.97
CA ALA A 17 11.56 7.99 8.83
C ALA A 17 10.13 7.42 8.86
N PRO A 18 9.08 8.24 8.74
CA PRO A 18 7.71 7.76 8.67
C PRO A 18 7.58 6.79 7.49
N ALA A 19 6.78 5.75 7.66
CA ALA A 19 6.48 4.81 6.58
C ALA A 19 5.94 5.56 5.36
N PRO A 20 6.38 5.20 4.14
CA PRO A 20 5.95 5.90 2.94
C PRO A 20 4.46 5.70 2.69
N THR A 21 3.81 6.74 2.19
CA THR A 21 2.44 6.68 1.69
C THR A 21 2.47 6.49 0.18
N TRP A 22 1.80 5.43 -0.27
CA TRP A 22 1.65 5.10 -1.67
C TRP A 22 0.27 5.51 -2.16
N GLN A 23 0.23 6.19 -3.30
CA GLN A 23 -1.03 6.50 -3.96
C GLN A 23 -1.30 5.46 -5.04
N VAL A 24 -2.51 4.94 -5.06
CA VAL A 24 -2.98 4.11 -6.17
C VAL A 24 -3.24 5.03 -7.36
N VAL A 25 -2.51 4.82 -8.44
CA VAL A 25 -2.60 5.69 -9.63
C VAL A 25 -3.33 5.02 -10.79
N SER A 26 -3.34 3.69 -10.85
CA SER A 26 -4.15 2.98 -11.83
C SER A 26 -4.52 1.58 -11.35
N LEU A 27 -5.64 1.11 -11.85
CA LEU A 27 -6.24 -0.20 -11.59
C LEU A 27 -6.65 -0.85 -12.89
N ARG A 28 -6.34 -2.13 -13.02
CA ARG A 28 -6.80 -2.95 -14.13
C ARG A 28 -7.42 -4.21 -13.56
N THR A 29 -8.71 -4.41 -13.79
CA THR A 29 -9.47 -5.52 -13.21
C THR A 29 -9.54 -6.75 -14.10
N SER A 30 -9.13 -6.64 -15.36
CA SER A 30 -8.96 -7.78 -16.26
C SER A 30 -7.94 -7.44 -17.35
N GLU A 31 -7.35 -8.48 -17.96
CA GLU A 31 -6.39 -8.29 -19.07
C GLU A 31 -7.02 -7.66 -20.31
N ASP A 32 -8.33 -7.85 -20.50
CA ASP A 32 -9.09 -7.38 -21.66
C ASP A 32 -9.58 -5.94 -21.52
N GLN A 33 -9.41 -5.34 -20.34
CA GLN A 33 -9.87 -3.97 -20.10
C GLN A 33 -8.70 -3.01 -19.91
N PRO A 34 -8.83 -1.76 -20.36
CA PRO A 34 -7.81 -0.76 -20.10
C PRO A 34 -7.73 -0.45 -18.60
N ALA A 35 -6.56 -0.01 -18.16
CA ALA A 35 -6.38 0.47 -16.80
C ALA A 35 -7.22 1.72 -16.55
N THR A 36 -7.85 1.79 -15.39
CA THR A 36 -8.59 2.96 -14.93
C THR A 36 -7.68 3.81 -14.06
N GLU A 37 -7.66 5.11 -14.29
CA GLU A 37 -6.94 6.04 -13.42
C GLU A 37 -7.65 6.15 -12.07
N ALA A 38 -6.85 6.17 -11.00
CA ALA A 38 -7.33 6.37 -9.65
C ALA A 38 -6.54 7.50 -8.98
N SER A 39 -7.20 8.30 -8.16
CA SER A 39 -6.56 9.43 -7.48
C SER A 39 -6.93 9.56 -6.00
N VAL A 40 -7.87 8.75 -5.54
CA VAL A 40 -8.45 8.88 -4.20
C VAL A 40 -7.94 7.82 -3.22
N ALA A 41 -7.43 6.70 -3.72
CA ALA A 41 -6.98 5.60 -2.88
C ALA A 41 -5.51 5.76 -2.51
N ARG A 42 -5.21 5.57 -1.23
CA ARG A 42 -3.87 5.66 -0.68
C ARG A 42 -3.64 4.56 0.32
N VAL A 43 -2.41 4.10 0.42
CA VAL A 43 -2.01 3.09 1.38
C VAL A 43 -0.65 3.43 1.99
N ARG A 44 -0.54 3.24 3.28
CA ARG A 44 0.70 3.32 4.02
C ARG A 44 1.16 1.91 4.33
N ILE A 45 2.40 1.59 3.98
CA ILE A 45 3.00 0.28 4.19
C ILE A 45 4.08 0.40 5.25
N ASP A 46 3.96 -0.41 6.30
CA ASP A 46 4.90 -0.44 7.42
C ASP A 46 5.03 -1.87 7.94
N ASP A 47 6.22 -2.45 7.82
CA ASP A 47 6.58 -3.75 8.36
C ASP A 47 5.55 -4.86 8.06
N GLN A 48 5.28 -5.13 6.81
CA GLN A 48 4.32 -6.13 6.32
C GLN A 48 2.86 -5.88 6.73
N ARG A 49 2.54 -4.64 7.07
CA ARG A 49 1.18 -4.18 7.32
C ARG A 49 0.85 -3.03 6.40
N PHE A 50 -0.41 -2.91 6.07
CA PHE A 50 -0.89 -1.78 5.30
C PHE A 50 -2.15 -1.19 5.91
N THR A 51 -2.24 0.13 5.85
CA THR A 51 -3.41 0.90 6.26
C THR A 51 -3.63 2.02 5.27
N GLY A 52 -4.86 2.37 5.02
CA GLY A 52 -5.14 3.45 4.09
C GLY A 52 -6.61 3.68 3.85
N THR A 53 -6.89 4.21 2.69
CA THR A 53 -8.26 4.48 2.24
C THR A 53 -8.46 4.06 0.79
N THR A 54 -9.63 3.54 0.49
CA THR A 54 -10.07 3.29 -0.87
C THR A 54 -10.63 4.55 -1.55
N GLY A 55 -10.84 5.61 -0.78
CA GLY A 55 -11.62 6.78 -1.15
C GLY A 55 -13.03 6.78 -0.54
N CYS A 56 -13.53 5.62 -0.14
CA CYS A 56 -14.85 5.43 0.47
C CYS A 56 -14.78 4.72 1.82
N SER A 57 -13.75 3.93 2.04
CA SER A 57 -13.58 3.09 3.23
C SER A 57 -12.15 3.16 3.72
N ASP A 58 -12.00 3.00 5.03
CA ASP A 58 -10.70 2.66 5.60
C ASP A 58 -10.38 1.21 5.25
N VAL A 59 -9.13 0.96 4.89
CA VAL A 59 -8.63 -0.38 4.60
C VAL A 59 -7.41 -0.67 5.46
N SER A 60 -7.32 -1.89 5.93
CA SER A 60 -6.16 -2.38 6.66
C SER A 60 -5.95 -3.88 6.40
N GLY A 61 -4.75 -4.32 6.64
CA GLY A 61 -4.41 -5.72 6.52
C GLY A 61 -2.92 -5.96 6.73
N SER A 62 -2.50 -7.16 6.46
CA SER A 62 -1.10 -7.58 6.48
C SER A 62 -0.79 -8.40 5.23
N PHE A 63 0.48 -8.65 5.01
CA PHE A 63 0.93 -9.50 3.91
C PHE A 63 2.19 -10.25 4.29
N GLU A 64 2.40 -11.39 3.68
CA GLU A 64 3.61 -12.19 3.79
C GLU A 64 4.33 -12.26 2.44
N GLY A 65 5.65 -12.27 2.48
CA GLY A 65 6.52 -12.35 1.31
C GLY A 65 7.14 -11.02 0.91
N GLU A 66 7.97 -11.05 -0.12
CA GLU A 66 8.67 -9.86 -0.65
C GLU A 66 8.35 -9.61 -2.12
N ASN A 67 8.83 -10.48 -3.01
CA ASN A 67 8.56 -10.38 -4.45
C ASN A 67 7.21 -10.96 -4.84
N THR A 68 6.72 -11.90 -4.06
CA THR A 68 5.37 -12.43 -4.13
C THR A 68 4.76 -12.29 -2.75
N ILE A 69 3.66 -11.58 -2.66
CA ILE A 69 2.98 -11.33 -1.39
C ILE A 69 1.60 -11.98 -1.38
N THR A 70 1.21 -12.44 -0.19
CA THR A 70 -0.13 -12.97 0.07
C THR A 70 -0.80 -12.10 1.12
N LEU A 71 -1.98 -11.59 0.81
CA LEU A 71 -2.75 -10.73 1.72
C LEU A 71 -3.41 -11.54 2.82
N GLU A 72 -3.45 -10.98 4.02
CA GLU A 72 -4.06 -11.58 5.21
C GLU A 72 -4.78 -10.51 6.04
N ASN A 73 -5.81 -10.91 6.74
CA ASN A 73 -6.56 -10.06 7.66
C ASN A 73 -7.03 -8.74 7.04
N VAL A 74 -7.47 -8.78 5.80
CA VAL A 74 -7.95 -7.59 5.10
C VAL A 74 -9.29 -7.17 5.66
N THR A 75 -9.39 -5.90 6.05
CA THR A 75 -10.60 -5.30 6.60
C THR A 75 -10.90 -4.00 5.87
N LEU A 76 -12.12 -3.86 5.39
CA LEU A 76 -12.64 -2.64 4.82
C LEU A 76 -13.84 -2.17 5.65
N SER A 77 -13.88 -0.88 5.98
CA SER A 77 -15.06 -0.30 6.63
C SER A 77 -16.22 -0.15 5.64
N ASP A 78 -17.44 0.04 6.17
CA ASP A 78 -18.62 0.26 5.34
C ASP A 78 -18.44 1.53 4.49
N PRO A 79 -18.62 1.47 3.15
CA PRO A 79 -18.48 2.64 2.29
C PRO A 79 -19.62 3.67 2.43
N GLY A 80 -20.73 3.32 3.10
CA GLY A 80 -21.86 4.23 3.29
C GLY A 80 -22.42 4.79 1.98
N ASP A 81 -22.70 6.08 1.97
CA ASP A 81 -23.30 6.80 0.83
C ASP A 81 -22.26 7.25 -0.23
N CYS A 82 -21.04 6.76 -0.15
CA CYS A 82 -20.00 7.07 -1.12
C CYS A 82 -20.46 6.73 -2.54
N SER A 83 -20.24 7.64 -3.48
CA SER A 83 -20.70 7.50 -4.88
C SER A 83 -19.68 8.06 -5.87
N GLY A 84 -19.97 7.96 -7.16
CA GLY A 84 -19.13 8.49 -8.24
C GLY A 84 -17.81 7.71 -8.42
N TRP A 85 -16.78 8.40 -8.84
CA TRP A 85 -15.46 7.81 -9.10
C TRP A 85 -14.82 7.17 -7.87
N ALA A 86 -14.99 7.77 -6.69
CA ALA A 86 -14.51 7.20 -5.45
C ALA A 86 -15.15 5.84 -5.18
N ARG A 87 -16.45 5.71 -5.40
CA ARG A 87 -17.16 4.44 -5.24
C ARG A 87 -16.70 3.41 -6.27
N HIS A 88 -16.49 3.81 -7.50
CA HIS A 88 -15.98 2.92 -8.54
C HIS A 88 -14.59 2.38 -8.17
N THR A 89 -13.69 3.24 -7.74
CA THR A 89 -12.36 2.83 -7.25
C THR A 89 -12.47 1.90 -6.03
N HIS A 90 -13.34 2.23 -5.09
CA HIS A 90 -13.59 1.39 -3.92
C HIS A 90 -14.04 -0.03 -4.32
N ASP A 91 -15.01 -0.14 -5.22
CA ASP A 91 -15.53 -1.44 -5.66
C ASP A 91 -14.45 -2.28 -6.36
N GLN A 92 -13.59 -1.65 -7.16
CA GLN A 92 -12.45 -2.32 -7.78
C GLN A 92 -11.44 -2.82 -6.74
N LEU A 93 -11.11 -1.99 -5.75
CA LEU A 93 -10.18 -2.35 -4.68
C LEU A 93 -10.75 -3.43 -3.77
N GLU A 94 -12.02 -3.37 -3.43
CA GLU A 94 -12.69 -4.40 -2.65
C GLU A 94 -12.59 -5.77 -3.32
N HIS A 95 -12.71 -5.82 -4.64
CA HIS A 95 -12.54 -7.04 -5.41
C HIS A 95 -11.10 -7.57 -5.37
N LEU A 96 -10.10 -6.68 -5.39
CA LEU A 96 -8.68 -7.05 -5.41
C LEU A 96 -8.11 -7.36 -4.03
N LEU A 97 -8.55 -6.63 -3.00
CA LEU A 97 -8.00 -6.71 -1.65
C LEU A 97 -8.80 -7.70 -0.80
N THR A 98 -8.58 -8.97 -1.03
CA THR A 98 -9.20 -10.06 -0.29
C THR A 98 -8.16 -10.94 0.38
N ASP A 99 -8.56 -11.63 1.45
CA ASP A 99 -7.70 -12.58 2.15
C ASP A 99 -7.22 -13.69 1.20
N ASN A 100 -5.97 -14.09 1.37
CA ASN A 100 -5.29 -15.10 0.56
C ASN A 100 -5.04 -14.72 -0.90
N ARG A 101 -5.32 -13.49 -1.28
CA ARG A 101 -4.97 -12.99 -2.61
C ARG A 101 -3.45 -12.86 -2.72
N THR A 102 -2.89 -13.40 -3.79
CA THR A 102 -1.45 -13.36 -4.06
C THR A 102 -1.15 -12.38 -5.19
N PHE A 103 -0.15 -11.55 -4.99
CA PHE A 103 0.35 -10.60 -5.98
C PHE A 103 1.84 -10.79 -6.20
N GLN A 104 2.28 -10.66 -7.44
CA GLN A 104 3.68 -10.42 -7.75
C GLN A 104 3.98 -8.94 -7.66
N VAL A 105 5.06 -8.59 -6.96
CA VAL A 105 5.45 -7.21 -6.71
C VAL A 105 6.67 -6.87 -7.55
N SER A 106 6.62 -5.76 -8.26
CA SER A 106 7.78 -5.20 -8.96
C SER A 106 7.92 -3.71 -8.67
N HIS A 107 9.16 -3.23 -8.70
CA HIS A 107 9.51 -1.84 -8.53
C HIS A 107 10.28 -1.35 -9.76
N PRO A 108 9.58 -0.82 -10.80
CA PRO A 108 10.27 -0.25 -11.95
C PRO A 108 11.15 0.94 -11.61
N ALA A 109 10.80 1.64 -10.52
CA ALA A 109 11.58 2.71 -9.92
C ALA A 109 11.33 2.75 -8.40
N ASP A 110 12.18 3.44 -7.64
CA ASP A 110 12.04 3.54 -6.17
C ASP A 110 10.71 4.16 -5.74
N PHE A 111 10.12 4.99 -6.58
CA PHE A 111 8.84 5.66 -6.34
C PHE A 111 7.64 4.95 -6.99
N GLU A 112 7.84 3.80 -7.62
CA GLU A 112 6.79 3.06 -8.32
C GLU A 112 6.73 1.60 -7.88
N MET A 113 5.53 1.11 -7.67
CA MET A 113 5.27 -0.29 -7.33
C MET A 113 4.11 -0.81 -8.18
N ILE A 114 4.29 -1.99 -8.74
CA ILE A 114 3.24 -2.67 -9.50
C ILE A 114 2.94 -4.00 -8.84
N LEU A 115 1.67 -4.24 -8.57
CA LEU A 115 1.15 -5.50 -8.06
C LEU A 115 0.36 -6.19 -9.16
N VAL A 116 0.69 -7.44 -9.43
CA VAL A 116 0.01 -8.26 -10.45
C VAL A 116 -0.57 -9.51 -9.78
N ALA A 117 -1.88 -9.67 -9.82
CA ALA A 117 -2.56 -10.86 -9.33
C ALA A 117 -2.43 -12.00 -10.34
N ASP A 118 -2.60 -13.25 -9.86
CA ASP A 118 -2.53 -14.46 -10.70
C ASP A 118 -3.55 -14.44 -11.84
N SER A 119 -4.68 -13.79 -11.63
CA SER A 119 -5.74 -13.64 -12.63
C SER A 119 -5.54 -12.49 -13.62
N GLY A 120 -4.38 -11.78 -13.54
CA GLY A 120 -3.99 -10.72 -14.47
C GLY A 120 -4.43 -9.31 -14.07
N GLU A 121 -5.16 -9.14 -12.97
CA GLU A 121 -5.47 -7.81 -12.44
C GLU A 121 -4.19 -7.11 -11.98
N THR A 122 -4.11 -5.83 -12.21
CA THR A 122 -2.94 -5.02 -11.84
C THR A 122 -3.31 -3.82 -11.00
N LEU A 123 -2.41 -3.47 -10.10
CA LEU A 123 -2.50 -2.30 -9.25
C LEU A 123 -1.17 -1.57 -9.32
N ARG A 124 -1.20 -0.31 -9.74
CA ARG A 124 -0.01 0.54 -9.82
C ARG A 124 -0.07 1.63 -8.77
N LEU A 125 0.99 1.74 -8.00
CA LEU A 125 1.13 2.70 -6.92
C LEU A 125 2.37 3.56 -7.13
N MET A 126 2.29 4.80 -6.68
CA MET A 126 3.41 5.75 -6.70
C MET A 126 3.52 6.51 -5.38
N ARG A 127 4.72 6.92 -5.04
CA ARG A 127 5.04 7.74 -3.86
C ARG A 127 5.93 8.92 -4.18
#